data_37e58000131d261db23ad12b2ad3ff9d
#
_entry.id   37e58000131d261db23ad12b2ad3ff9d
#
_cell.length_a   1.000
_cell.length_b   1.000
_cell.length_c   1.000
_cell.angle_alpha   90.00
_cell.angle_beta   90.00
_cell.angle_gamma   90.00
#
_symmetry.space_group_name_H-M   'P 1'
#
loop_
_entity.id
_entity.type
_entity.pdbx_description
1 polymer ?
#
loop_
_entity_poly.entity_id
_entity_poly.type
_entity_poly.pdbx_seq_one_letter_code
_entity_poly.pdbx_strand_id
1 'polypeptide(L)'
;MATERGIILIFDECTSGFRETFGGLYKKYAVEPDMAIYSKTIGNGYGICAVVGRREIMDAAQKTWISSTFWTERIGPTAALATLKVMERVKSWEVITAIGNSNKKRWQALADKYGLEIEQWGIPALAGYNFKSKNHLAYKTFITQEMLKKGYLAGNSMYPCIAHTPEILDGYFFELDKIFAQICDFEDGKDVMKSLDGPVCQSGFKRLN
;
A
#
# COMPACT_ATOMS: atom_id res chain seq x y z
N MET A 1 -5.75 -26.26 -11.08
CA MET A 1 -4.78 -26.10 -12.20
C MET A 1 -3.33 -26.27 -11.76
N ALA A 2 -2.78 -25.50 -10.77
CA ALA A 2 -1.40 -25.71 -10.28
C ALA A 2 -1.24 -27.09 -9.63
N THR A 3 -2.09 -27.41 -8.66
CA THR A 3 -2.09 -28.70 -7.93
C THR A 3 -2.20 -29.90 -8.86
N GLU A 4 -3.09 -29.86 -9.85
CA GLU A 4 -3.29 -30.94 -10.84
C GLU A 4 -2.05 -31.18 -11.71
N ARG A 5 -1.19 -30.20 -11.82
CA ARG A 5 0.06 -30.24 -12.62
C ARG A 5 1.30 -30.46 -11.76
N GLY A 6 1.14 -30.65 -10.46
CA GLY A 6 2.27 -30.79 -9.52
C GLY A 6 3.12 -29.51 -9.39
N ILE A 7 2.55 -28.34 -9.68
CA ILE A 7 3.23 -27.04 -9.58
C ILE A 7 2.99 -26.47 -8.18
N ILE A 8 4.08 -26.12 -7.48
CA ILE A 8 4.02 -25.49 -6.17
C ILE A 8 3.53 -24.05 -6.33
N LEU A 9 2.43 -23.70 -5.67
CA LEU A 9 1.84 -22.37 -5.68
C LEU A 9 2.38 -21.58 -4.48
N ILE A 10 3.14 -20.51 -4.74
CA ILE A 10 3.72 -19.64 -3.71
C ILE A 10 3.06 -18.27 -3.82
N PHE A 11 2.52 -17.76 -2.71
CA PHE A 11 1.99 -16.41 -2.63
C PHE A 11 2.96 -15.49 -1.89
N ASP A 12 3.45 -14.46 -2.58
CA ASP A 12 4.17 -13.37 -1.95
C ASP A 12 3.17 -12.39 -1.33
N GLU A 13 2.96 -12.56 -0.04
CA GLU A 13 2.10 -11.73 0.80
C GLU A 13 2.90 -10.72 1.63
N CYS A 14 4.14 -10.43 1.24
CA CYS A 14 5.00 -9.47 1.94
C CYS A 14 4.36 -8.09 2.11
N THR A 15 3.52 -7.68 1.14
CA THR A 15 2.85 -6.39 1.17
C THR A 15 1.36 -6.51 1.49
N SER A 16 0.69 -7.55 1.05
CA SER A 16 -0.75 -7.76 1.19
C SER A 16 -1.16 -8.48 2.48
N GLY A 17 -0.30 -9.33 3.01
CA GLY A 17 -0.59 -10.11 4.21
C GLY A 17 -0.94 -9.25 5.41
N PHE A 18 -1.91 -9.72 6.19
CA PHE A 18 -2.43 -9.07 7.41
C PHE A 18 -3.02 -7.67 7.21
N ARG A 19 -3.38 -7.29 5.98
CA ARG A 19 -4.02 -5.98 5.71
C ARG A 19 -5.53 -6.04 5.59
N GLU A 20 -6.08 -7.00 4.84
CA GLU A 20 -7.53 -7.12 4.65
C GLU A 20 -8.10 -8.44 5.19
N THR A 21 -7.25 -9.24 5.78
CA THR A 21 -7.59 -10.48 6.51
C THR A 21 -6.64 -10.64 7.68
N PHE A 22 -7.02 -11.43 8.66
CA PHE A 22 -6.06 -11.91 9.66
C PHE A 22 -5.30 -13.12 9.09
N GLY A 23 -4.25 -12.81 8.33
CA GLY A 23 -3.43 -13.76 7.57
C GLY A 23 -3.20 -13.30 6.12
N GLY A 24 -3.15 -14.24 5.20
CA GLY A 24 -2.97 -13.96 3.78
C GLY A 24 -4.23 -13.44 3.10
N LEU A 25 -4.05 -12.56 2.13
CA LEU A 25 -5.13 -12.03 1.30
C LEU A 25 -5.87 -13.13 0.53
N TYR A 26 -5.17 -14.24 0.22
CA TYR A 26 -5.74 -15.39 -0.46
C TYR A 26 -7.00 -15.94 0.21
N LYS A 27 -7.17 -15.75 1.52
CA LYS A 27 -8.37 -16.17 2.27
C LYS A 27 -9.66 -15.52 1.74
N LYS A 28 -9.58 -14.31 1.17
CA LYS A 28 -10.74 -13.64 0.54
C LYS A 28 -11.19 -14.32 -0.75
N TYR A 29 -10.33 -15.09 -1.38
CA TYR A 29 -10.57 -15.71 -2.68
C TYR A 29 -10.76 -17.23 -2.58
N ALA A 30 -10.75 -17.79 -1.39
CA ALA A 30 -10.83 -19.23 -1.13
C ALA A 30 -9.78 -20.03 -1.94
N VAL A 31 -8.58 -19.48 -2.07
CA VAL A 31 -7.43 -20.14 -2.72
C VAL A 31 -6.41 -20.50 -1.66
N GLU A 32 -6.02 -21.77 -1.58
CA GLU A 32 -4.99 -22.23 -0.65
C GLU A 32 -3.65 -22.38 -1.38
N PRO A 33 -2.64 -21.54 -1.06
CA PRO A 33 -1.30 -21.71 -1.60
C PRO A 33 -0.57 -22.88 -0.89
N ASP A 34 0.44 -23.43 -1.57
CA ASP A 34 1.36 -24.39 -0.95
C ASP A 34 2.34 -23.70 0.01
N MET A 35 2.68 -22.43 -0.29
CA MET A 35 3.50 -21.57 0.57
C MET A 35 3.00 -20.13 0.51
N ALA A 36 3.18 -19.39 1.61
CA ALA A 36 2.96 -17.95 1.68
C ALA A 36 4.13 -17.27 2.39
N ILE A 37 4.49 -16.08 1.91
CA ILE A 37 5.59 -15.27 2.45
C ILE A 37 5.00 -14.01 3.05
N TYR A 38 5.27 -13.73 4.32
CA TYR A 38 4.82 -12.56 5.05
C TYR A 38 5.98 -11.69 5.49
N SER A 39 5.78 -10.37 5.47
CA SER A 39 6.75 -9.39 5.94
C SER A 39 6.01 -8.09 6.32
N LYS A 40 6.69 -6.96 6.30
CA LYS A 40 6.16 -5.60 6.53
C LYS A 40 5.18 -5.52 7.70
N THR A 41 3.90 -5.77 7.44
CA THR A 41 2.81 -5.63 8.42
C THR A 41 2.99 -6.51 9.66
N ILE A 42 3.51 -7.74 9.50
CA ILE A 42 3.70 -8.66 10.63
C ILE A 42 4.71 -8.12 11.64
N GLY A 43 5.77 -7.46 11.17
CA GLY A 43 6.78 -6.83 12.02
C GLY A 43 6.42 -5.43 12.50
N ASN A 44 5.52 -4.74 11.78
CA ASN A 44 5.05 -3.39 12.06
C ASN A 44 6.19 -2.40 12.39
N GLY A 45 7.21 -2.39 11.53
CA GLY A 45 8.42 -1.55 11.66
C GLY A 45 9.67 -2.29 12.12
N TYR A 46 9.54 -3.50 12.64
CA TYR A 46 10.69 -4.35 12.99
C TYR A 46 11.02 -5.35 11.88
N GLY A 47 12.31 -5.68 11.74
CA GLY A 47 12.81 -6.58 10.71
C GLY A 47 12.42 -8.03 11.00
N ILE A 48 11.39 -8.53 10.33
CA ILE A 48 10.99 -9.94 10.36
C ILE A 48 10.28 -10.32 9.07
N CYS A 49 10.56 -11.54 8.60
CA CYS A 49 9.78 -12.21 7.57
C CYS A 49 9.39 -13.60 8.07
N ALA A 50 8.29 -14.13 7.56
CA ALA A 50 7.86 -15.48 7.83
C ALA A 50 7.51 -16.18 6.52
N VAL A 51 8.07 -17.37 6.33
CA VAL A 51 7.70 -18.27 5.24
C VAL A 51 6.96 -19.43 5.88
N VAL A 52 5.72 -19.61 5.49
CA VAL A 52 4.85 -20.69 5.99
C VAL A 52 4.32 -21.51 4.83
N GLY A 53 4.09 -22.78 5.04
CA GLY A 53 3.60 -23.64 3.97
C GLY A 53 3.27 -25.03 4.48
N ARG A 54 2.82 -25.86 3.54
CA ARG A 54 2.52 -27.27 3.79
C ARG A 54 3.78 -28.01 4.22
N ARG A 55 3.63 -28.93 5.15
CA ARG A 55 4.75 -29.71 5.73
C ARG A 55 5.65 -30.31 4.66
N GLU A 56 5.04 -30.98 3.67
CA GLU A 56 5.76 -31.70 2.63
C GLU A 56 6.67 -30.77 1.78
N ILE A 57 6.25 -29.51 1.63
CA ILE A 57 7.00 -28.48 0.91
C ILE A 57 8.08 -27.90 1.83
N MET A 58 7.72 -27.57 3.08
CA MET A 58 8.62 -26.95 4.03
C MET A 58 9.74 -27.90 4.50
N ASP A 59 9.53 -29.21 4.50
CA ASP A 59 10.57 -30.18 4.82
C ASP A 59 11.77 -30.12 3.85
N ALA A 60 11.56 -29.63 2.62
CA ALA A 60 12.65 -29.41 1.67
C ALA A 60 13.63 -28.33 2.17
N ALA A 61 13.18 -27.36 2.98
CA ALA A 61 14.01 -26.32 3.56
C ALA A 61 15.13 -26.88 4.47
N GLN A 62 14.89 -28.05 5.10
CA GLN A 62 15.88 -28.73 5.93
C GLN A 62 17.14 -29.18 5.15
N LYS A 63 17.03 -29.29 3.82
CA LYS A 63 18.10 -29.71 2.92
C LYS A 63 18.75 -28.53 2.20
N THR A 64 18.34 -27.30 2.51
CA THR A 64 18.84 -26.09 1.88
C THR A 64 19.58 -25.22 2.86
N TRP A 65 20.46 -24.36 2.33
CA TRP A 65 21.12 -23.34 3.14
C TRP A 65 20.20 -22.13 3.28
N ILE A 66 19.69 -21.89 4.51
CA ILE A 66 18.90 -20.71 4.85
C ILE A 66 19.68 -19.92 5.88
N SER A 67 19.94 -18.65 5.60
CA SER A 67 20.66 -17.74 6.49
C SER A 67 20.02 -16.36 6.48
N SER A 68 20.21 -15.62 7.56
CA SER A 68 19.73 -14.25 7.73
C SER A 68 20.59 -13.54 8.78
N THR A 69 20.73 -12.23 8.64
CA THR A 69 21.40 -11.38 9.64
C THR A 69 20.73 -11.45 11.01
N PHE A 70 19.41 -11.60 11.05
CA PHE A 70 18.61 -11.61 12.29
C PHE A 70 18.19 -13.01 12.74
N TRP A 71 18.90 -14.04 12.31
CA TRP A 71 18.52 -15.44 12.48
C TRP A 71 18.15 -15.85 13.92
N THR A 72 18.90 -15.38 14.90
CA THR A 72 18.70 -15.73 16.32
C THR A 72 18.18 -14.58 17.16
N GLU A 73 17.87 -13.45 16.53
CA GLU A 73 17.36 -12.27 17.24
C GLU A 73 15.92 -12.47 17.69
N ARG A 74 15.59 -12.00 18.90
CA ARG A 74 14.26 -12.13 19.48
C ARG A 74 13.37 -10.93 19.24
N ILE A 75 13.92 -9.78 18.82
CA ILE A 75 13.17 -8.51 18.67
C ILE A 75 12.06 -8.68 17.63
N GLY A 76 12.40 -9.14 16.43
CA GLY A 76 11.43 -9.35 15.34
C GLY A 76 10.27 -10.27 15.73
N PRO A 77 10.52 -11.51 16.20
CA PRO A 77 9.45 -12.40 16.67
C PRO A 77 8.60 -11.83 17.81
N THR A 78 9.21 -11.13 18.77
CA THR A 78 8.47 -10.47 19.87
C THR A 78 7.55 -9.38 19.34
N ALA A 79 8.05 -8.54 18.43
CA ALA A 79 7.26 -7.49 17.79
C ALA A 79 6.11 -8.09 16.96
N ALA A 80 6.37 -9.16 16.21
CA ALA A 80 5.34 -9.87 15.43
C ALA A 80 4.21 -10.41 16.33
N LEU A 81 4.56 -11.08 17.43
CA LEU A 81 3.57 -11.58 18.37
C LEU A 81 2.73 -10.46 18.99
N ALA A 82 3.36 -9.34 19.37
CA ALA A 82 2.65 -8.17 19.90
C ALA A 82 1.72 -7.57 18.85
N THR A 83 2.20 -7.43 17.61
CA THR A 83 1.43 -6.92 16.48
C THR A 83 0.19 -7.79 16.21
N LEU A 84 0.36 -9.11 16.13
CA LEU A 84 -0.75 -10.05 15.90
C LEU A 84 -1.81 -9.96 17.01
N LYS A 85 -1.39 -9.89 18.29
CA LYS A 85 -2.32 -9.72 19.40
C LYS A 85 -3.12 -8.42 19.32
N VAL A 86 -2.48 -7.32 18.93
CA VAL A 86 -3.17 -6.04 18.72
C VAL A 86 -4.13 -6.13 17.55
N MET A 87 -3.70 -6.66 16.41
CA MET A 87 -4.53 -6.85 15.23
C MET A 87 -5.80 -7.61 15.55
N GLU A 88 -5.68 -8.77 16.22
CA GLU A 88 -6.81 -9.59 16.61
C GLU A 88 -7.79 -8.83 17.53
N ARG A 89 -7.26 -8.12 18.53
CA ARG A 89 -8.06 -7.35 19.48
C ARG A 89 -8.85 -6.22 18.82
N VAL A 90 -8.24 -5.48 17.89
CA VAL A 90 -8.86 -4.30 17.26
C VAL A 90 -9.44 -4.59 15.87
N LYS A 91 -9.32 -5.82 15.38
CA LYS A 91 -9.72 -6.24 14.03
C LYS A 91 -9.23 -5.26 12.95
N SER A 92 -7.94 -4.93 13.01
CA SER A 92 -7.34 -3.88 12.18
C SER A 92 -7.62 -4.04 10.69
N TRP A 93 -7.73 -5.27 10.19
CA TRP A 93 -8.05 -5.56 8.79
C TRP A 93 -9.43 -5.05 8.36
N GLU A 94 -10.42 -5.06 9.25
CA GLU A 94 -11.75 -4.50 8.98
C GLU A 94 -11.68 -2.98 8.91
N VAL A 95 -11.01 -2.37 9.90
CA VAL A 95 -10.86 -0.91 10.01
C VAL A 95 -10.10 -0.34 8.81
N ILE A 96 -8.92 -0.88 8.48
CA ILE A 96 -8.11 -0.34 7.37
C ILE A 96 -8.76 -0.58 6.01
N THR A 97 -9.50 -1.68 5.85
CA THR A 97 -10.28 -1.93 4.63
C THR A 97 -11.41 -0.90 4.47
N ALA A 98 -12.11 -0.59 5.55
CA ALA A 98 -13.17 0.43 5.55
C ALA A 98 -12.59 1.82 5.22
N ILE A 99 -11.48 2.21 5.83
CA ILE A 99 -10.76 3.47 5.54
C ILE A 99 -10.37 3.51 4.06
N GLY A 100 -9.74 2.44 3.54
CA GLY A 100 -9.31 2.38 2.15
C GLY A 100 -10.45 2.51 1.16
N ASN A 101 -11.59 1.86 1.42
CA ASN A 101 -12.79 2.00 0.60
C ASN A 101 -13.35 3.43 0.64
N SER A 102 -13.34 4.07 1.81
CA SER A 102 -13.74 5.47 1.96
C SER A 102 -12.82 6.40 1.15
N ASN A 103 -11.51 6.20 1.25
CA ASN A 103 -10.53 7.00 0.52
C ASN A 103 -10.71 6.88 -0.99
N LYS A 104 -10.92 5.67 -1.51
CA LYS A 104 -11.19 5.44 -2.94
C LYS A 104 -12.42 6.19 -3.41
N LYS A 105 -13.50 6.19 -2.64
CA LYS A 105 -14.72 6.95 -2.95
C LYS A 105 -14.47 8.46 -2.92
N ARG A 106 -13.72 8.95 -1.93
CA ARG A 106 -13.43 10.38 -1.77
C ARG A 106 -12.52 10.90 -2.89
N TRP A 107 -11.50 10.13 -3.31
CA TRP A 107 -10.68 10.49 -4.48
C TRP A 107 -11.51 10.58 -5.76
N GLN A 108 -12.42 9.62 -5.97
CA GLN A 108 -13.33 9.67 -7.12
C GLN A 108 -14.23 10.91 -7.07
N ALA A 109 -14.83 11.18 -5.91
CA ALA A 109 -15.68 12.35 -5.73
C ALA A 109 -14.95 13.68 -5.98
N LEU A 110 -13.67 13.79 -5.60
CA LEU A 110 -12.84 14.95 -5.93
C LEU A 110 -12.58 15.04 -7.44
N ALA A 111 -12.25 13.94 -8.09
CA ALA A 111 -12.06 13.91 -9.52
C ALA A 111 -13.32 14.33 -10.26
N ASP A 112 -14.48 13.75 -9.90
CA ASP A 112 -15.78 14.07 -10.49
C ASP A 112 -16.15 15.55 -10.29
N LYS A 113 -15.89 16.10 -9.09
CA LYS A 113 -16.16 17.51 -8.75
C LYS A 113 -15.46 18.49 -9.69
N TYR A 114 -14.24 18.16 -10.14
CA TYR A 114 -13.41 19.02 -10.98
C TYR A 114 -13.33 18.54 -12.44
N GLY A 115 -14.12 17.56 -12.84
CA GLY A 115 -14.09 17.01 -14.20
C GLY A 115 -12.77 16.34 -14.58
N LEU A 116 -12.01 15.89 -13.59
CA LEU A 116 -10.72 15.22 -13.79
C LEU A 116 -10.92 13.71 -13.94
N GLU A 117 -10.19 13.10 -14.85
CA GLU A 117 -10.21 11.64 -14.99
C GLU A 117 -9.08 11.00 -14.19
N ILE A 118 -9.44 10.07 -13.30
CA ILE A 118 -8.48 9.24 -12.57
C ILE A 118 -8.69 7.76 -12.84
N GLU A 119 -7.62 6.99 -12.76
CA GLU A 119 -7.64 5.54 -12.73
C GLU A 119 -7.17 5.08 -11.35
N GLN A 120 -8.04 4.40 -10.63
CA GLN A 120 -7.71 3.85 -9.31
C GLN A 120 -7.15 2.44 -9.43
N TRP A 121 -6.16 2.13 -8.61
CA TRP A 121 -5.50 0.82 -8.56
C TRP A 121 -5.38 0.31 -7.12
N GLY A 122 -5.01 -0.97 -7.01
CA GLY A 122 -4.76 -1.63 -5.74
C GLY A 122 -6.02 -2.02 -4.95
N ILE A 123 -5.79 -2.84 -3.93
CA ILE A 123 -6.81 -3.21 -2.95
C ILE A 123 -7.06 -2.05 -1.98
N PRO A 124 -8.20 -1.99 -1.28
CA PRO A 124 -8.51 -0.90 -0.35
C PRO A 124 -7.37 -0.55 0.61
N ALA A 125 -6.75 -1.56 1.22
CA ALA A 125 -5.65 -1.35 2.17
C ALA A 125 -4.31 -0.92 1.52
N LEU A 126 -4.22 -0.88 0.19
CA LEU A 126 -3.03 -0.53 -0.60
C LEU A 126 -3.45 0.23 -1.85
N ALA A 127 -4.30 1.23 -1.71
CA ALA A 127 -4.92 1.91 -2.83
C ALA A 127 -4.14 3.15 -3.28
N GLY A 128 -4.29 3.45 -4.55
CA GLY A 128 -3.82 4.69 -5.16
C GLY A 128 -4.62 5.04 -6.41
N TYR A 129 -4.26 6.14 -7.01
CA TYR A 129 -4.84 6.63 -8.25
C TYR A 129 -3.80 7.32 -9.12
N ASN A 130 -4.04 7.37 -10.41
CA ASN A 130 -3.29 8.18 -11.36
C ASN A 130 -4.27 9.04 -12.15
N PHE A 131 -3.86 10.27 -12.48
CA PHE A 131 -4.60 11.07 -13.44
C PHE A 131 -4.40 10.50 -14.85
N LYS A 132 -5.46 10.43 -15.64
CA LYS A 132 -5.40 10.09 -17.06
C LYS A 132 -5.00 11.31 -17.88
N SER A 133 -3.81 11.79 -17.63
CA SER A 133 -3.22 12.96 -18.27
C SER A 133 -1.76 12.70 -18.65
N LYS A 134 -1.28 13.35 -19.70
CA LYS A 134 0.14 13.37 -20.06
C LYS A 134 1.02 13.96 -18.96
N ASN A 135 0.45 14.80 -18.12
CA ASN A 135 1.13 15.49 -17.01
C ASN A 135 1.03 14.74 -15.68
N HIS A 136 0.56 13.47 -15.66
CA HIS A 136 0.25 12.73 -14.43
C HIS A 136 1.41 12.69 -13.42
N LEU A 137 2.66 12.65 -13.88
CA LEU A 137 3.84 12.67 -12.99
C LEU A 137 4.08 14.07 -12.40
N ALA A 138 3.84 15.12 -13.17
CA ALA A 138 3.90 16.50 -12.67
C ALA A 138 2.80 16.73 -11.62
N TYR A 139 1.59 16.22 -11.82
CA TYR A 139 0.51 16.31 -10.84
C TYR A 139 0.81 15.52 -9.58
N LYS A 140 1.39 14.32 -9.71
CA LYS A 140 1.87 13.56 -8.54
C LYS A 140 2.91 14.35 -7.76
N THR A 141 3.86 14.99 -8.44
CA THR A 141 4.88 15.83 -7.80
C THR A 141 4.26 17.03 -7.11
N PHE A 142 3.33 17.69 -7.77
CA PHE A 142 2.60 18.85 -7.24
C PHE A 142 1.79 18.50 -5.99
N ILE A 143 1.05 17.38 -6.02
CA ILE A 143 0.33 16.87 -4.83
C ILE A 143 1.30 16.64 -3.66
N THR A 144 2.41 15.94 -3.91
CA THR A 144 3.40 15.67 -2.86
C THR A 144 3.97 16.96 -2.27
N GLN A 145 4.32 17.92 -3.12
CA GLN A 145 4.84 19.21 -2.73
C GLN A 145 3.84 20.01 -1.88
N GLU A 146 2.63 20.18 -2.35
CA GLU A 146 1.63 21.02 -1.69
C GLU A 146 1.10 20.38 -0.40
N MET A 147 0.91 19.05 -0.39
CA MET A 147 0.52 18.33 0.81
C MET A 147 1.62 18.37 1.88
N LEU A 148 2.90 18.31 1.50
CA LEU A 148 4.01 18.44 2.43
C LEU A 148 4.02 19.81 3.11
N LYS A 149 3.73 20.89 2.39
CA LYS A 149 3.58 22.24 2.94
C LYS A 149 2.45 22.34 3.98
N LYS A 150 1.51 21.39 3.97
CA LYS A 150 0.40 21.27 4.92
C LYS A 150 0.66 20.25 6.03
N GLY A 151 1.86 19.66 6.08
CA GLY A 151 2.26 18.68 7.10
C GLY A 151 1.85 17.25 6.79
N TYR A 152 1.44 16.94 5.55
CA TYR A 152 1.11 15.59 5.11
C TYR A 152 2.20 15.01 4.22
N LEU A 153 2.78 13.87 4.62
CA LEU A 153 3.63 13.04 3.76
C LEU A 153 2.72 12.23 2.81
N ALA A 154 2.24 12.87 1.78
CA ALA A 154 1.24 12.31 0.88
C ALA A 154 1.71 12.33 -0.58
N GLY A 155 1.18 11.41 -1.36
CA GLY A 155 1.31 11.34 -2.81
C GLY A 155 -0.03 10.89 -3.40
N ASN A 156 0.03 10.10 -4.46
CA ASN A 156 -1.13 9.55 -5.14
C ASN A 156 -1.54 8.15 -4.63
N SER A 157 -1.09 7.75 -3.46
CA SER A 157 -1.45 6.48 -2.81
C SER A 157 -1.50 6.64 -1.30
N MET A 158 -2.27 5.78 -0.65
CA MET A 158 -2.35 5.72 0.80
C MET A 158 -2.41 4.28 1.26
N TYR A 159 -1.60 3.95 2.26
CA TYR A 159 -1.65 2.68 2.99
C TYR A 159 -2.31 2.95 4.35
N PRO A 160 -3.62 2.72 4.47
CA PRO A 160 -4.35 3.01 5.69
C PRO A 160 -3.80 2.26 6.90
N CYS A 161 -3.87 2.91 8.05
CA CYS A 161 -3.60 2.30 9.34
C CYS A 161 -4.66 2.76 10.36
N ILE A 162 -4.71 2.10 11.51
CA ILE A 162 -5.70 2.41 12.56
C ILE A 162 -5.54 3.81 13.18
N ALA A 163 -4.42 4.47 12.96
CA ALA A 163 -4.18 5.85 13.39
C ALA A 163 -4.74 6.90 12.41
N HIS A 164 -5.19 6.50 11.24
CA HIS A 164 -5.89 7.40 10.31
C HIS A 164 -7.33 7.60 10.79
N THR A 165 -7.49 8.47 11.80
CA THR A 165 -8.81 8.82 12.33
C THR A 165 -9.64 9.62 11.30
N PRO A 166 -10.96 9.70 11.46
CA PRO A 166 -11.82 10.53 10.61
C PRO A 166 -11.32 11.98 10.53
N GLU A 167 -10.90 12.58 11.64
CA GLU A 167 -10.43 13.97 11.71
C GLU A 167 -9.16 14.18 10.88
N ILE A 168 -8.21 13.24 10.93
CA ILE A 168 -6.98 13.29 10.13
C ILE A 168 -7.31 13.16 8.65
N LEU A 169 -8.20 12.23 8.31
CA LEU A 169 -8.60 12.02 6.92
C LEU A 169 -9.40 13.21 6.38
N ASP A 170 -10.28 13.80 7.17
CA ASP A 170 -11.03 14.99 6.76
C ASP A 170 -10.12 16.19 6.50
N GLY A 171 -9.12 16.40 7.36
CA GLY A 171 -8.08 17.41 7.14
C GLY A 171 -7.27 17.15 5.87
N TYR A 172 -6.86 15.88 5.64
CA TYR A 172 -6.17 15.49 4.42
C TYR A 172 -6.99 15.78 3.17
N PHE A 173 -8.26 15.37 3.13
CA PHE A 173 -9.12 15.58 1.98
C PHE A 173 -9.51 17.04 1.78
N PHE A 174 -9.60 17.83 2.85
CA PHE A 174 -9.83 19.28 2.76
C PHE A 174 -8.67 20.00 2.06
N GLU A 175 -7.42 19.63 2.34
CA GLU A 175 -6.28 20.21 1.63
C GLU A 175 -6.14 19.63 0.20
N LEU A 176 -6.42 18.34 0.02
CA LEU A 176 -6.36 17.70 -1.29
C LEU A 176 -7.42 18.29 -2.26
N ASP A 177 -8.58 18.69 -1.77
CA ASP A 177 -9.63 19.34 -2.57
C ASP A 177 -9.11 20.62 -3.26
N LYS A 178 -8.37 21.45 -2.54
CA LYS A 178 -7.76 22.66 -3.07
C LYS A 178 -6.71 22.36 -4.15
N ILE A 179 -5.99 21.26 -3.99
CA ILE A 179 -4.98 20.82 -4.95
C ILE A 179 -5.63 20.30 -6.23
N PHE A 180 -6.74 19.55 -6.11
CA PHE A 180 -7.50 19.08 -7.27
C PHE A 180 -8.08 20.26 -8.07
N ALA A 181 -8.53 21.33 -7.40
CA ALA A 181 -8.95 22.56 -8.07
C ALA A 181 -7.80 23.17 -8.91
N GLN A 182 -6.57 23.20 -8.36
CA GLN A 182 -5.42 23.71 -9.11
C GLN A 182 -5.01 22.79 -10.26
N ILE A 183 -5.19 21.47 -10.11
CA ILE A 183 -4.93 20.51 -11.20
C ILE A 183 -5.94 20.72 -12.34
N CYS A 184 -7.18 21.06 -12.03
CA CYS A 184 -8.16 21.46 -13.04
C CYS A 184 -7.67 22.68 -13.84
N ASP A 185 -7.15 23.75 -13.17
CA ASP A 185 -6.55 24.89 -13.86
C ASP A 185 -5.41 24.47 -14.81
N PHE A 186 -4.60 23.46 -14.43
CA PHE A 186 -3.52 22.96 -15.27
C PHE A 186 -4.04 22.20 -16.51
N GLU A 187 -5.12 21.46 -16.39
CA GLU A 187 -5.77 20.83 -17.54
C GLU A 187 -6.39 21.90 -18.47
N ASP A 188 -6.85 23.03 -17.92
CA ASP A 188 -7.38 24.18 -18.66
C ASP A 188 -6.27 25.07 -19.30
N GLY A 189 -5.00 24.64 -19.19
CA GLY A 189 -3.87 25.25 -19.92
C GLY A 189 -2.88 26.04 -19.06
N LYS A 190 -3.05 26.14 -17.77
CA LYS A 190 -2.03 26.71 -16.88
C LYS A 190 -0.82 25.75 -16.79
N ASP A 191 0.38 26.30 -16.85
CA ASP A 191 1.62 25.52 -16.86
C ASP A 191 1.97 24.98 -15.47
N VAL A 192 1.77 23.69 -15.25
CA VAL A 192 2.12 23.02 -14.00
C VAL A 192 3.61 23.11 -13.67
N MET A 193 4.50 23.15 -14.69
CA MET A 193 5.95 23.19 -14.47
C MET A 193 6.39 24.45 -13.73
N LYS A 194 5.67 25.55 -13.90
CA LYS A 194 5.94 26.82 -13.19
C LYS A 194 5.49 26.79 -11.72
N SER A 195 4.72 25.79 -11.34
CA SER A 195 4.20 25.62 -9.98
C SER A 195 4.99 24.58 -9.16
N LEU A 196 6.00 23.94 -9.78
CA LEU A 196 6.87 22.99 -9.10
C LEU A 196 8.11 23.68 -8.52
N ASP A 197 8.44 23.34 -7.28
CA ASP A 197 9.66 23.83 -6.60
C ASP A 197 10.91 23.01 -6.99
N GLY A 198 10.73 21.91 -7.73
CA GLY A 198 11.79 21.00 -8.13
C GLY A 198 11.44 20.17 -9.36
N PRO A 199 12.29 19.23 -9.76
CA PRO A 199 12.05 18.41 -10.93
C PRO A 199 10.85 17.46 -10.73
N VAL A 200 10.21 17.10 -11.85
CA VAL A 200 9.14 16.08 -11.85
C VAL A 200 9.69 14.74 -11.36
N CYS A 201 8.93 14.06 -10.53
CA CYS A 201 9.29 12.76 -10.00
C CYS A 201 9.49 11.72 -11.12
N GLN A 202 10.40 10.79 -10.90
CA GLN A 202 10.63 9.70 -11.85
C GLN A 202 9.57 8.60 -11.71
N SER A 203 9.24 7.96 -12.83
CA SER A 203 8.41 6.75 -12.86
C SER A 203 9.29 5.50 -12.99
N GLY A 204 9.02 4.51 -12.13
CA GLY A 204 9.67 3.20 -12.19
C GLY A 204 11.15 3.22 -11.78
N PHE A 205 11.78 2.06 -11.91
CA PHE A 205 13.21 1.88 -11.65
C PHE A 205 14.01 2.13 -12.93
N LYS A 206 14.61 3.31 -13.05
CA LYS A 206 15.63 3.58 -14.06
C LYS A 206 17.00 3.63 -13.38
N ARG A 207 18.01 2.99 -14.00
CA ARG A 207 19.39 3.23 -13.60
C ARG A 207 19.72 4.70 -13.84
N LEU A 208 20.37 5.33 -12.89
CA LEU A 208 20.79 6.74 -12.98
C LEU A 208 22.11 6.94 -13.77
N ASN A 209 22.53 5.92 -14.51
CA ASN A 209 23.77 5.92 -15.31
C ASN A 209 23.41 6.09 -16.78
#